data_0951d6cb51ea22abaf2160ffe9aee65c
#
_entry.id   0951d6cb51ea22abaf2160ffe9aee65c
#
_cell.length_a   1.000
_cell.length_b   1.000
_cell.length_c   1.000
_cell.angle_alpha   90.00
_cell.angle_beta   90.00
_cell.angle_gamma   90.00
#
_symmetry.space_group_name_H-M   'P 1'
#
loop_
_entity.id
_entity.type
_entity.pdbx_description
1 polymer ?
#
loop_
_entity_poly.entity_id
_entity_poly.type
_entity_poly.pdbx_seq_one_letter_code
_entity_poly.pdbx_strand_id
1 'polypeptide(L)'
;RVPLGKSKKYIAMVADVHSEKPDFNCKPIEGVLDSYPSLLPQQYRLWQWISDYYMSPLGDVYNAAMPAGMKSTEKFKPKMELYVELASSYRNEQALHVALNMVQRALKQSKTLTTFLALSHWDSLEGDTPREGIKKVTKEELMNEARCTAAVVKALIDRGILFTYELEVGRLNTAGESHLDQIKPLSMPQQDAYNQILMQMLKKNVVLLHGVTSSGKTEIYIHLVRKAIEEHRQVLYLLPEIALTVQIMERLHKVFGDRLGIYHSKYSDAERVEIWQKQLSGHPYDVILGARSAVFLPFQKLGLVIIDEEHETSFKQQDPAPRYHARSAAIVLANMYPEAKVLLGTATPSMESYYNARQGKYGLVELKTRYKDIQLPEIQVVDVKDLRHRKMMAGVY
;
A
#
# COMPACT_ATOMS: atom_id res chain seq x y z
N ARG A 1 23.74 -12.32 -8.39
CA ARG A 1 23.62 -13.75 -8.70
C ARG A 1 24.84 -14.49 -8.18
N VAL A 2 24.62 -15.55 -7.41
CA VAL A 2 25.71 -16.34 -6.79
C VAL A 2 25.61 -17.81 -7.22
N PRO A 3 26.74 -18.46 -7.55
CA PRO A 3 26.78 -19.88 -7.82
C PRO A 3 26.82 -20.69 -6.53
N LEU A 4 26.00 -21.73 -6.40
CA LEU A 4 26.04 -22.67 -5.29
C LEU A 4 26.18 -24.11 -5.80
N GLY A 5 27.16 -24.85 -5.28
CA GLY A 5 27.48 -26.17 -5.78
C GLY A 5 28.04 -26.15 -7.23
N LYS A 6 27.79 -27.20 -8.02
CA LYS A 6 28.35 -27.33 -9.36
C LYS A 6 27.56 -26.60 -10.46
N SER A 7 26.21 -26.49 -10.33
CA SER A 7 25.37 -26.02 -11.42
C SER A 7 24.22 -25.08 -11.00
N LYS A 8 23.94 -24.96 -9.70
CA LYS A 8 22.81 -24.14 -9.24
C LYS A 8 23.22 -22.68 -9.05
N LYS A 9 22.33 -21.78 -9.46
CA LYS A 9 22.49 -20.33 -9.31
C LYS A 9 21.35 -19.80 -8.44
N TYR A 10 21.68 -18.89 -7.54
CA TYR A 10 20.72 -18.28 -6.62
C TYR A 10 20.79 -16.77 -6.71
N ILE A 11 19.66 -16.14 -6.41
CA ILE A 11 19.62 -14.71 -6.12
C ILE A 11 19.89 -14.55 -4.64
N ALA A 12 20.82 -13.68 -4.31
CA ALA A 12 21.18 -13.34 -2.94
C ALA A 12 21.26 -11.84 -2.77
N MET A 13 21.04 -11.37 -1.55
CA MET A 13 21.26 -9.97 -1.18
C MET A 13 22.68 -9.79 -0.68
N VAL A 14 23.33 -8.72 -1.11
CA VAL A 14 24.61 -8.30 -0.54
C VAL A 14 24.34 -7.69 0.82
N ALA A 15 24.81 -8.32 1.89
CA ALA A 15 24.60 -7.90 3.23
C ALA A 15 25.72 -6.93 3.71
N ASP A 16 26.94 -7.22 3.31
CA ASP A 16 28.11 -6.42 3.64
C ASP A 16 29.21 -6.59 2.59
N VAL A 17 30.14 -5.63 2.54
CA VAL A 17 31.32 -5.64 1.66
C VAL A 17 32.54 -5.31 2.52
N HIS A 18 33.46 -6.26 2.64
CA HIS A 18 34.68 -6.11 3.43
C HIS A 18 35.89 -6.73 2.71
N SER A 19 37.08 -6.42 3.19
CA SER A 19 38.35 -6.90 2.60
C SER A 19 38.91 -8.12 3.32
N GLU A 20 38.25 -8.62 4.36
CA GLU A 20 38.70 -9.79 5.11
C GLU A 20 38.57 -11.06 4.26
N LYS A 21 39.66 -11.81 4.12
CA LYS A 21 39.67 -13.06 3.39
C LYS A 21 39.07 -14.17 4.29
N PRO A 22 38.04 -14.87 3.83
CA PRO A 22 37.50 -15.99 4.61
C PRO A 22 38.45 -17.21 4.59
N ASP A 23 38.35 -18.04 5.62
CA ASP A 23 39.15 -19.26 5.79
C ASP A 23 38.77 -20.39 4.81
N PHE A 24 37.84 -20.16 3.91
CA PHE A 24 37.35 -21.13 2.93
C PHE A 24 37.37 -20.56 1.52
N ASN A 25 37.38 -21.46 0.52
CA ASN A 25 37.39 -21.07 -0.89
C ASN A 25 36.00 -20.54 -1.29
N CYS A 26 35.94 -19.24 -1.59
CA CYS A 26 34.76 -18.58 -2.12
C CYS A 26 34.74 -18.64 -3.65
N LYS A 27 33.53 -18.81 -4.20
CA LYS A 27 33.29 -18.58 -5.61
C LYS A 27 32.97 -17.11 -5.84
N PRO A 28 33.42 -16.51 -6.95
CA PRO A 28 33.02 -15.15 -7.31
C PRO A 28 31.53 -15.07 -7.57
N ILE A 29 30.95 -13.92 -7.27
CA ILE A 29 29.59 -13.61 -7.72
C ILE A 29 29.57 -13.51 -9.25
N GLU A 30 28.50 -14.00 -9.89
CA GLU A 30 28.39 -13.94 -11.36
C GLU A 30 28.04 -12.55 -11.88
N GLY A 31 27.33 -11.78 -11.07
CA GLY A 31 26.96 -10.41 -11.43
C GLY A 31 26.02 -9.79 -10.42
N VAL A 32 26.02 -8.46 -10.40
CA VAL A 32 25.06 -7.63 -9.71
C VAL A 32 23.87 -7.39 -10.65
N LEU A 33 22.67 -7.61 -10.20
CA LEU A 33 21.45 -7.52 -11.02
C LEU A 33 20.83 -6.14 -10.99
N ASP A 34 20.86 -5.49 -9.81
CA ASP A 34 20.23 -4.20 -9.57
C ASP A 34 21.27 -3.08 -9.71
N SER A 35 20.88 -1.97 -10.33
CA SER A 35 21.69 -0.76 -10.45
C SER A 35 21.61 0.17 -9.24
N TYR A 36 20.67 -0.13 -8.32
CA TYR A 36 20.44 0.62 -7.08
C TYR A 36 20.15 -0.35 -5.92
N PRO A 37 20.33 0.08 -4.66
CA PRO A 37 20.06 -0.78 -3.50
C PRO A 37 18.60 -1.22 -3.46
N SER A 38 18.36 -2.53 -3.44
CA SER A 38 17.01 -3.13 -3.35
C SER A 38 16.55 -3.33 -1.91
N LEU A 39 17.39 -2.99 -0.94
CA LEU A 39 17.17 -3.12 0.50
C LEU A 39 17.73 -1.88 1.22
N LEU A 40 16.96 -1.34 2.15
CA LEU A 40 17.41 -0.26 3.01
C LEU A 40 18.13 -0.80 4.27
N PRO A 41 19.07 -0.06 4.86
CA PRO A 41 19.77 -0.48 6.08
C PRO A 41 18.83 -0.84 7.23
N GLN A 42 17.73 -0.10 7.40
CA GLN A 42 16.72 -0.35 8.43
C GLN A 42 16.00 -1.69 8.23
N GLN A 43 15.72 -2.07 6.98
CA GLN A 43 15.12 -3.37 6.69
C GLN A 43 16.09 -4.51 7.07
N TYR A 44 17.35 -4.39 6.69
CA TYR A 44 18.35 -5.41 7.04
C TYR A 44 18.53 -5.55 8.55
N ARG A 45 18.59 -4.44 9.30
CA ARG A 45 18.62 -4.46 10.76
C ARG A 45 17.38 -5.11 11.36
N LEU A 46 16.20 -4.85 10.79
CA LEU A 46 14.97 -5.52 11.21
C LEU A 46 15.05 -7.03 10.97
N TRP A 47 15.58 -7.46 9.82
CA TRP A 47 15.75 -8.88 9.52
C TRP A 47 16.71 -9.56 10.49
N GLN A 48 17.82 -8.92 10.81
CA GLN A 48 18.77 -9.41 11.83
C GLN A 48 18.08 -9.54 13.19
N TRP A 49 17.35 -8.50 13.61
CA TRP A 49 16.61 -8.56 14.88
C TRP A 49 15.57 -9.69 14.89
N ILE A 50 14.82 -9.90 13.80
CA ILE A 50 13.85 -11.00 13.68
C ILE A 50 14.58 -12.35 13.74
N SER A 51 15.69 -12.50 13.04
CA SER A 51 16.52 -13.71 13.07
C SER A 51 16.95 -14.06 14.47
N ASP A 52 17.52 -13.10 15.20
CA ASP A 52 18.05 -13.28 16.55
C ASP A 52 16.95 -13.50 17.58
N TYR A 53 15.92 -12.64 17.58
CA TYR A 53 14.85 -12.68 18.58
C TYR A 53 13.95 -13.92 18.46
N TYR A 54 13.66 -14.34 17.23
CA TYR A 54 12.81 -15.51 16.96
C TYR A 54 13.62 -16.78 16.67
N MET A 55 14.93 -16.74 16.82
CA MET A 55 15.85 -17.87 16.60
C MET A 55 15.60 -18.56 15.27
N SER A 56 15.53 -17.80 14.19
CA SER A 56 15.26 -18.26 12.85
C SER A 56 16.41 -17.87 11.92
N PRO A 57 16.88 -18.74 11.04
CA PRO A 57 17.93 -18.39 10.09
C PRO A 57 17.58 -17.13 9.28
N LEU A 58 18.57 -16.27 9.04
CA LEU A 58 18.37 -15.04 8.26
C LEU A 58 17.80 -15.31 6.86
N GLY A 59 18.13 -16.49 6.28
CA GLY A 59 17.56 -16.93 5.02
C GLY A 59 16.04 -17.15 5.05
N ASP A 60 15.49 -17.59 6.20
CA ASP A 60 14.03 -17.73 6.36
C ASP A 60 13.39 -16.34 6.45
N VAL A 61 14.04 -15.40 7.15
CA VAL A 61 13.57 -14.00 7.19
C VAL A 61 13.58 -13.37 5.79
N TYR A 62 14.67 -13.56 5.03
CA TYR A 62 14.74 -13.14 3.63
C TYR A 62 13.59 -13.72 2.80
N ASN A 63 13.30 -15.01 2.96
CA ASN A 63 12.23 -15.68 2.24
C ASN A 63 10.85 -15.15 2.58
N ALA A 64 10.61 -14.79 3.83
CA ALA A 64 9.35 -14.20 4.28
C ALA A 64 9.19 -12.73 3.87
N ALA A 65 10.29 -11.98 3.84
CA ALA A 65 10.29 -10.54 3.60
C ALA A 65 10.24 -10.18 2.12
N MET A 66 11.06 -10.84 1.29
CA MET A 66 11.21 -10.48 -0.11
C MET A 66 10.08 -11.06 -0.98
N PRO A 67 9.45 -10.26 -1.86
CA PRO A 67 8.55 -10.76 -2.90
C PRO A 67 9.20 -11.85 -3.75
N ALA A 68 8.43 -12.89 -4.13
CA ALA A 68 8.97 -14.01 -4.90
C ALA A 68 9.53 -13.56 -6.27
N GLY A 69 8.91 -12.58 -6.91
CA GLY A 69 9.39 -12.01 -8.17
C GLY A 69 10.77 -11.36 -8.08
N MET A 70 11.20 -10.88 -6.90
CA MET A 70 12.55 -10.34 -6.69
C MET A 70 13.59 -11.43 -6.39
N LYS A 71 13.15 -12.64 -6.10
CA LYS A 71 14.02 -13.82 -5.86
C LYS A 71 14.20 -14.67 -7.13
N SER A 72 13.54 -14.31 -8.24
CA SER A 72 13.62 -15.00 -9.50
C SER A 72 14.90 -14.63 -10.26
N THR A 73 15.48 -15.60 -10.98
CA THR A 73 16.58 -15.35 -11.92
C THR A 73 16.13 -14.61 -13.17
N GLU A 74 14.83 -14.63 -13.46
CA GLU A 74 14.24 -13.84 -14.54
C GLU A 74 14.00 -12.41 -14.05
N LYS A 75 14.38 -11.44 -14.88
CA LYS A 75 14.09 -10.04 -14.56
C LYS A 75 12.59 -9.82 -14.50
N PHE A 76 12.14 -9.12 -13.47
CA PHE A 76 10.79 -8.61 -13.41
C PHE A 76 10.50 -7.78 -14.68
N LYS A 77 9.40 -8.11 -15.35
CA LYS A 77 8.93 -7.34 -16.51
C LYS A 77 7.74 -6.49 -16.07
N PRO A 78 7.89 -5.17 -16.09
CA PRO A 78 6.77 -4.28 -15.84
C PRO A 78 5.64 -4.54 -16.84
N LYS A 79 4.41 -4.22 -16.47
CA LYS A 79 3.29 -4.25 -17.40
C LYS A 79 3.46 -3.07 -18.36
N MET A 80 3.57 -3.37 -19.66
CA MET A 80 3.59 -2.36 -20.71
C MET A 80 2.18 -2.24 -21.30
N GLU A 81 1.69 -1.04 -21.44
CA GLU A 81 0.46 -0.75 -22.16
C GLU A 81 0.75 0.14 -23.36
N LEU A 82 0.06 -0.16 -24.46
CA LEU A 82 0.12 0.61 -25.70
C LEU A 82 -0.83 1.81 -25.62
N TYR A 83 -0.25 3.00 -25.64
CA TYR A 83 -0.95 4.27 -25.73
C TYR A 83 -1.00 4.75 -27.15
N VAL A 84 -2.03 5.53 -27.45
CA VAL A 84 -2.25 6.17 -28.76
C VAL A 84 -2.12 7.67 -28.57
N GLU A 85 -1.46 8.33 -29.49
CA GLU A 85 -1.31 9.79 -29.50
C GLU A 85 -1.40 10.35 -30.91
N LEU A 86 -1.82 11.60 -31.04
CA LEU A 86 -1.87 12.31 -32.30
C LEU A 86 -0.44 12.65 -32.78
N ALA A 87 -0.15 12.35 -34.03
CA ALA A 87 1.16 12.67 -34.61
C ALA A 87 1.44 14.18 -34.53
N SER A 88 2.69 14.54 -34.28
CA SER A 88 3.12 15.94 -34.07
C SER A 88 2.71 16.87 -35.19
N SER A 89 2.64 16.36 -36.43
CA SER A 89 2.21 17.07 -37.61
C SER A 89 0.74 17.54 -37.60
N TYR A 90 -0.09 16.94 -36.74
CA TYR A 90 -1.54 17.21 -36.68
C TYR A 90 -1.95 17.85 -35.35
N ARG A 91 -1.03 18.34 -34.56
CA ARG A 91 -1.29 18.92 -33.22
C ARG A 91 -1.72 20.40 -33.22
N ASN A 92 -2.05 20.95 -34.37
CA ASN A 92 -2.67 22.27 -34.49
C ASN A 92 -4.04 22.15 -35.18
N GLU A 93 -4.90 23.13 -34.99
CA GLU A 93 -6.29 23.10 -35.47
C GLU A 93 -6.40 22.93 -36.99
N GLN A 94 -5.60 23.66 -37.77
CA GLN A 94 -5.62 23.57 -39.24
C GLN A 94 -5.18 22.21 -39.74
N ALA A 95 -4.09 21.66 -39.19
CA ALA A 95 -3.60 20.33 -39.55
C ALA A 95 -4.54 19.22 -39.09
N LEU A 96 -5.22 19.39 -37.95
CA LEU A 96 -6.23 18.46 -37.48
C LEU A 96 -7.43 18.37 -38.43
N HIS A 97 -7.89 19.52 -38.97
CA HIS A 97 -8.90 19.52 -40.01
C HIS A 97 -8.45 18.78 -41.28
N VAL A 98 -7.18 18.87 -41.66
CA VAL A 98 -6.64 18.06 -42.77
C VAL A 98 -6.71 16.58 -42.45
N ALA A 99 -6.31 16.18 -41.25
CA ALA A 99 -6.41 14.76 -40.82
C ALA A 99 -7.85 14.24 -40.86
N LEU A 100 -8.81 15.00 -40.35
CA LEU A 100 -10.24 14.65 -40.41
C LEU A 100 -10.75 14.51 -41.85
N ASN A 101 -10.37 15.41 -42.76
CA ASN A 101 -10.72 15.34 -44.15
C ASN A 101 -10.13 14.10 -44.84
N MET A 102 -8.88 13.71 -44.48
CA MET A 102 -8.25 12.49 -45.05
C MET A 102 -9.03 11.20 -44.76
N VAL A 103 -9.76 11.15 -43.64
CA VAL A 103 -10.52 9.98 -43.22
C VAL A 103 -12.02 10.11 -43.43
N GLN A 104 -12.50 11.22 -43.93
CA GLN A 104 -13.94 11.54 -44.07
C GLN A 104 -14.74 10.44 -44.82
N ARG A 105 -14.16 9.86 -45.88
CA ARG A 105 -14.76 8.79 -46.67
C ARG A 105 -14.67 7.43 -46.00
N ALA A 106 -13.82 7.26 -44.98
CA ALA A 106 -13.62 6.01 -44.28
C ALA A 106 -14.33 6.06 -42.91
N LEU A 107 -15.64 5.84 -42.90
CA LEU A 107 -16.53 6.05 -41.75
C LEU A 107 -16.01 5.46 -40.43
N LYS A 108 -15.40 4.26 -40.45
CA LYS A 108 -14.84 3.65 -39.24
C LYS A 108 -13.58 4.40 -38.74
N GLN A 109 -12.73 4.83 -39.66
CA GLN A 109 -11.50 5.59 -39.27
C GLN A 109 -11.89 7.00 -38.81
N SER A 110 -12.84 7.66 -39.46
CA SER A 110 -13.38 8.97 -39.07
C SER A 110 -13.96 8.89 -37.65
N LYS A 111 -14.81 7.91 -37.38
CA LYS A 111 -15.38 7.68 -36.04
C LYS A 111 -14.29 7.41 -35.00
N THR A 112 -13.30 6.59 -35.31
CA THR A 112 -12.21 6.27 -34.36
C THR A 112 -11.36 7.50 -34.05
N LEU A 113 -11.05 8.34 -35.04
CA LEU A 113 -10.31 9.59 -34.84
C LEU A 113 -11.10 10.59 -33.97
N THR A 114 -12.41 10.78 -34.26
CA THR A 114 -13.24 11.68 -33.43
C THR A 114 -13.41 11.16 -32.00
N THR A 115 -13.57 9.84 -31.81
CA THR A 115 -13.58 9.25 -30.48
C THR A 115 -12.26 9.47 -29.75
N PHE A 116 -11.13 9.33 -30.44
CA PHE A 116 -9.81 9.63 -29.84
C PHE A 116 -9.71 11.10 -29.37
N LEU A 117 -10.16 12.05 -30.19
CA LEU A 117 -10.14 13.47 -29.85
C LEU A 117 -10.99 13.79 -28.61
N ALA A 118 -12.19 13.17 -28.53
CA ALA A 118 -13.07 13.32 -27.38
C ALA A 118 -12.44 12.70 -26.09
N LEU A 119 -11.91 11.47 -26.17
CA LEU A 119 -11.28 10.79 -25.04
C LEU A 119 -10.04 11.50 -24.51
N SER A 120 -9.26 12.08 -25.41
CA SER A 120 -8.03 12.81 -25.08
C SER A 120 -8.26 14.27 -24.69
N HIS A 121 -9.51 14.75 -24.75
CA HIS A 121 -9.90 16.16 -24.52
C HIS A 121 -9.25 17.14 -25.48
N TRP A 122 -8.91 16.70 -26.69
CA TRP A 122 -8.35 17.57 -27.71
C TRP A 122 -9.31 18.66 -28.21
N ASP A 123 -10.59 18.37 -28.20
CA ASP A 123 -11.69 19.24 -28.64
C ASP A 123 -12.02 20.36 -27.66
N SER A 124 -11.57 20.27 -26.42
CA SER A 124 -11.82 21.28 -25.37
C SER A 124 -10.71 22.32 -25.22
N LEU A 125 -9.72 22.34 -26.12
CA LEU A 125 -8.53 23.17 -26.00
C LEU A 125 -8.53 24.30 -27.04
N GLU A 126 -8.63 25.56 -26.60
CA GLU A 126 -8.53 26.75 -27.43
C GLU A 126 -7.07 27.22 -27.58
N GLY A 127 -6.62 27.48 -28.83
CA GLY A 127 -5.37 28.11 -29.14
C GLY A 127 -4.14 27.23 -29.40
N ASP A 128 -3.06 27.84 -29.91
CA ASP A 128 -1.80 27.20 -30.36
C ASP A 128 -0.80 26.89 -29.22
N THR A 129 -1.20 26.96 -27.94
CA THR A 129 -0.34 26.72 -26.79
C THR A 129 -0.05 25.26 -26.56
N PRO A 130 1.18 24.84 -26.10
CA PRO A 130 1.47 23.47 -25.69
C PRO A 130 0.57 23.07 -24.55
N ARG A 131 -0.16 21.99 -24.74
CA ARG A 131 -1.35 21.64 -23.98
C ARG A 131 -0.98 20.77 -22.80
N GLU A 132 -0.78 21.37 -21.66
CA GLU A 132 -0.82 20.68 -20.37
C GLU A 132 -2.26 20.26 -20.11
N GLY A 133 -2.54 18.93 -20.00
CA GLY A 133 -3.87 18.41 -19.71
C GLY A 133 -4.46 17.43 -20.71
N ILE A 134 -3.74 17.07 -21.79
CA ILE A 134 -4.21 16.00 -22.69
C ILE A 134 -4.23 14.67 -21.93
N LYS A 135 -5.41 14.07 -21.84
CA LYS A 135 -5.57 12.73 -21.26
C LYS A 135 -4.89 11.70 -22.16
N LYS A 136 -4.04 10.85 -21.57
CA LYS A 136 -3.45 9.69 -22.26
C LYS A 136 -4.53 8.65 -22.50
N VAL A 137 -4.64 8.17 -23.73
CA VAL A 137 -5.64 7.19 -24.15
C VAL A 137 -4.92 5.89 -24.51
N THR A 138 -5.34 4.78 -23.90
CA THR A 138 -4.80 3.47 -24.28
C THR A 138 -5.41 3.00 -25.60
N LYS A 139 -4.66 2.17 -26.33
CA LYS A 139 -5.17 1.56 -27.57
C LYS A 139 -6.44 0.72 -27.32
N GLU A 140 -6.49 0.04 -26.18
CA GLU A 140 -7.63 -0.78 -25.78
C GLU A 140 -8.86 0.10 -25.45
N GLU A 141 -8.70 1.16 -24.68
CA GLU A 141 -9.75 2.14 -24.38
C GLU A 141 -10.33 2.74 -25.66
N LEU A 142 -9.47 3.18 -26.59
CA LEU A 142 -9.90 3.69 -27.88
C LEU A 142 -10.69 2.67 -28.71
N MET A 143 -10.22 1.43 -28.76
CA MET A 143 -10.90 0.37 -29.50
C MET A 143 -12.28 0.05 -28.92
N ASN A 144 -12.40 0.04 -27.61
CA ASN A 144 -13.66 -0.25 -26.91
C ASN A 144 -14.68 0.88 -27.12
N GLU A 145 -14.29 2.13 -26.90
CA GLU A 145 -15.16 3.30 -27.03
C GLU A 145 -15.57 3.57 -28.51
N ALA A 146 -14.63 3.48 -29.44
CA ALA A 146 -14.94 3.63 -30.86
C ALA A 146 -15.67 2.40 -31.44
N ARG A 147 -15.72 1.29 -30.70
CA ARG A 147 -16.23 -0.02 -31.16
C ARG A 147 -15.58 -0.46 -32.47
N CYS A 148 -14.26 -0.36 -32.52
CA CYS A 148 -13.48 -0.66 -33.73
C CYS A 148 -12.47 -1.81 -33.48
N THR A 149 -11.94 -2.34 -34.58
CA THR A 149 -10.91 -3.38 -34.54
C THR A 149 -9.51 -2.77 -34.58
N ALA A 150 -8.50 -3.55 -34.15
CA ALA A 150 -7.09 -3.14 -34.22
C ALA A 150 -6.63 -2.74 -35.63
N ALA A 151 -7.25 -3.30 -36.68
CA ALA A 151 -6.97 -2.96 -38.07
C ALA A 151 -7.35 -1.51 -38.41
N VAL A 152 -8.43 -0.97 -37.81
CA VAL A 152 -8.84 0.41 -38.03
C VAL A 152 -7.86 1.37 -37.39
N VAL A 153 -7.41 1.08 -36.15
CA VAL A 153 -6.39 1.89 -35.47
C VAL A 153 -5.06 1.82 -36.23
N LYS A 154 -4.66 0.63 -36.70
CA LYS A 154 -3.47 0.44 -37.54
C LYS A 154 -3.54 1.30 -38.81
N ALA A 155 -4.68 1.34 -39.49
CA ALA A 155 -4.86 2.14 -40.68
C ALA A 155 -4.69 3.65 -40.44
N LEU A 156 -5.04 4.17 -39.25
CA LEU A 156 -4.77 5.55 -38.83
C LEU A 156 -3.28 5.78 -38.55
N ILE A 157 -2.60 4.76 -38.01
CA ILE A 157 -1.15 4.79 -37.78
C ILE A 157 -0.40 4.75 -39.13
N ASP A 158 -0.77 3.85 -40.04
CA ASP A 158 -0.17 3.73 -41.36
C ASP A 158 -0.35 5.01 -42.21
N ARG A 159 -1.38 5.80 -41.94
CA ARG A 159 -1.61 7.12 -42.53
C ARG A 159 -0.81 8.24 -41.84
N GLY A 160 -0.09 7.92 -40.76
CA GLY A 160 0.68 8.91 -40.01
C GLY A 160 -0.16 9.89 -39.21
N ILE A 161 -1.47 9.61 -38.98
CA ILE A 161 -2.35 10.47 -38.19
C ILE A 161 -2.21 10.21 -36.70
N LEU A 162 -2.16 8.92 -36.31
CA LEU A 162 -1.89 8.48 -34.95
C LEU A 162 -0.55 7.76 -34.90
N PHE A 163 0.06 7.71 -33.72
CA PHE A 163 1.16 6.81 -33.43
C PHE A 163 0.94 6.12 -32.09
N THR A 164 1.59 4.99 -31.91
CA THR A 164 1.55 4.24 -30.64
C THR A 164 2.92 4.26 -29.99
N TYR A 165 2.89 4.31 -28.66
CA TYR A 165 4.07 4.17 -27.82
C TYR A 165 3.74 3.29 -26.62
N GLU A 166 4.74 2.62 -26.09
CA GLU A 166 4.61 1.80 -24.90
C GLU A 166 4.94 2.63 -23.66
N LEU A 167 4.08 2.58 -22.67
CA LEU A 167 4.37 3.09 -21.34
C LEU A 167 4.34 1.95 -20.34
N GLU A 168 5.27 2.01 -19.40
CA GLU A 168 5.19 1.19 -18.22
C GLU A 168 3.99 1.65 -17.38
N VAL A 169 3.06 0.72 -17.14
CA VAL A 169 1.87 0.97 -16.35
C VAL A 169 1.90 0.06 -15.13
N GLY A 170 1.76 0.65 -13.96
CA GLY A 170 1.61 -0.13 -12.76
C GLY A 170 0.37 -1.02 -12.84
N ARG A 171 0.49 -2.27 -12.36
CA ARG A 171 -0.66 -3.19 -12.21
C ARG A 171 -1.61 -2.74 -11.10
N LEU A 172 -1.12 -1.83 -10.26
CA LEU A 172 -1.86 -1.26 -9.17
C LEU A 172 -2.86 -0.24 -9.71
N ASN A 173 -4.13 -0.39 -9.37
CA ASN A 173 -5.14 0.60 -9.70
C ASN A 173 -4.68 1.96 -9.19
N THR A 174 -4.49 2.91 -10.10
CA THR A 174 -4.26 4.29 -9.74
C THR A 174 -5.55 4.82 -9.14
N ALA A 175 -5.59 4.90 -7.81
CA ALA A 175 -6.59 5.70 -7.14
C ALA A 175 -6.43 7.14 -7.66
N GLY A 176 -7.55 7.84 -7.88
CA GLY A 176 -7.53 9.24 -8.30
C GLY A 176 -6.76 10.14 -7.33
N GLU A 177 -6.80 11.44 -7.55
CA GLU A 177 -6.16 12.43 -6.70
C GLU A 177 -6.58 12.31 -5.23
N SER A 178 -5.69 12.70 -4.32
CA SER A 178 -5.98 12.69 -2.89
C SER A 178 -6.90 13.87 -2.51
N HIS A 179 -7.85 13.63 -1.60
CA HIS A 179 -8.83 14.61 -1.13
C HIS A 179 -8.66 14.89 0.37
N LEU A 180 -7.45 15.31 0.76
CA LEU A 180 -7.11 15.62 2.16
C LEU A 180 -7.93 16.79 2.73
N ASP A 181 -8.44 17.66 1.87
CA ASP A 181 -9.35 18.76 2.19
C ASP A 181 -10.75 18.29 2.59
N GLN A 182 -11.17 17.11 2.19
CA GLN A 182 -12.49 16.52 2.46
C GLN A 182 -12.55 15.64 3.72
N ILE A 183 -11.49 15.63 4.53
CA ILE A 183 -11.46 14.88 5.79
C ILE A 183 -12.49 15.48 6.76
N LYS A 184 -13.40 14.62 7.23
CA LYS A 184 -14.45 15.03 8.17
C LYS A 184 -13.85 15.51 9.49
N PRO A 185 -14.41 16.56 10.11
CA PRO A 185 -13.97 17.00 11.44
C PRO A 185 -14.21 15.91 12.48
N LEU A 186 -13.32 15.85 13.46
CA LEU A 186 -13.48 14.98 14.62
C LEU A 186 -14.62 15.49 15.52
N SER A 187 -15.38 14.57 16.13
CA SER A 187 -16.26 14.92 17.25
C SER A 187 -15.44 15.34 18.47
N MET A 188 -16.06 16.03 19.44
CA MET A 188 -15.32 16.47 20.64
C MET A 188 -14.57 15.35 21.35
N PRO A 189 -15.16 14.16 21.65
CA PRO A 189 -14.42 13.07 22.29
C PRO A 189 -13.26 12.54 21.43
N GLN A 190 -13.43 12.53 20.10
CA GLN A 190 -12.36 12.13 19.18
C GLN A 190 -11.25 13.17 19.13
N GLN A 191 -11.58 14.45 19.13
CA GLN A 191 -10.62 15.55 19.17
C GLN A 191 -9.81 15.53 20.47
N ASP A 192 -10.45 15.28 21.59
CA ASP A 192 -9.77 15.14 22.88
C ASP A 192 -8.82 13.95 22.89
N ALA A 193 -9.26 12.79 22.38
CA ALA A 193 -8.40 11.61 22.25
C ALA A 193 -7.23 11.88 21.30
N TYR A 194 -7.46 12.53 20.15
CA TYR A 194 -6.41 12.93 19.21
C TYR A 194 -5.36 13.82 19.89
N ASN A 195 -5.78 14.84 20.61
CA ASN A 195 -4.89 15.75 21.33
C ASN A 195 -4.08 15.00 22.41
N GLN A 196 -4.73 14.10 23.17
CA GLN A 196 -4.05 13.26 24.15
C GLN A 196 -3.02 12.34 23.50
N ILE A 197 -3.34 11.72 22.34
CA ILE A 197 -2.39 10.90 21.58
C ILE A 197 -1.14 11.72 21.22
N LEU A 198 -1.31 12.92 20.66
CA LEU A 198 -0.19 13.78 20.31
C LEU A 198 0.66 14.15 21.54
N MET A 199 0.02 14.51 22.67
CA MET A 199 0.71 14.81 23.92
C MET A 199 1.49 13.60 24.47
N GLN A 200 0.92 12.40 24.39
CA GLN A 200 1.61 11.17 24.80
C GLN A 200 2.77 10.86 23.88
N MET A 201 2.64 11.07 22.56
CA MET A 201 3.70 10.83 21.58
C MET A 201 4.92 11.74 21.77
N LEU A 202 4.78 12.90 22.41
CA LEU A 202 5.94 13.74 22.80
C LEU A 202 6.82 13.06 23.83
N LYS A 203 6.26 12.22 24.69
CA LYS A 203 6.95 11.58 25.83
C LYS A 203 7.24 10.11 25.60
N LYS A 204 6.49 9.44 24.73
CA LYS A 204 6.51 7.98 24.52
C LYS A 204 6.58 7.66 23.04
N ASN A 205 7.31 6.61 22.69
CA ASN A 205 7.36 6.13 21.31
C ASN A 205 6.18 5.26 20.93
N VAL A 206 5.50 4.66 21.91
CA VAL A 206 4.32 3.81 21.70
C VAL A 206 3.17 4.33 22.54
N VAL A 207 2.01 4.49 21.93
CA VAL A 207 0.76 4.91 22.58
C VAL A 207 -0.31 3.84 22.32
N LEU A 208 -1.02 3.44 23.35
CA LEU A 208 -2.20 2.56 23.27
C LEU A 208 -3.45 3.43 23.28
N LEU A 209 -4.23 3.37 22.18
CA LEU A 209 -5.58 3.90 22.11
C LEU A 209 -6.59 2.79 22.42
N HIS A 210 -7.07 2.77 23.65
CA HIS A 210 -8.13 1.88 24.09
C HIS A 210 -9.48 2.54 23.82
N GLY A 211 -10.09 2.24 22.68
CA GLY A 211 -11.35 2.84 22.24
C GLY A 211 -12.43 1.79 22.04
N VAL A 212 -13.60 1.98 22.66
CA VAL A 212 -14.73 1.06 22.50
C VAL A 212 -15.10 0.83 21.03
N THR A 213 -15.74 -0.30 20.73
CA THR A 213 -16.23 -0.60 19.38
C THR A 213 -17.14 0.53 18.89
N SER A 214 -16.99 0.92 17.61
CA SER A 214 -17.74 2.01 17.00
C SER A 214 -17.50 3.40 17.63
N SER A 215 -16.37 3.62 18.32
CA SER A 215 -15.95 4.94 18.79
C SER A 215 -15.42 5.85 17.68
N GLY A 216 -15.17 5.31 16.49
CA GLY A 216 -14.62 6.03 15.36
C GLY A 216 -13.10 6.20 15.42
N LYS A 217 -12.37 5.23 15.95
CA LYS A 217 -10.90 5.20 15.97
C LYS A 217 -10.29 5.51 14.59
N THR A 218 -10.90 4.97 13.53
CA THR A 218 -10.44 5.18 12.16
C THR A 218 -10.41 6.66 11.75
N GLU A 219 -11.34 7.48 12.22
CA GLU A 219 -11.31 8.94 11.95
C GLU A 219 -10.08 9.59 12.60
N ILE A 220 -9.75 9.18 13.82
CA ILE A 220 -8.54 9.66 14.50
C ILE A 220 -7.29 9.24 13.72
N TYR A 221 -7.26 8.00 13.22
CA TYR A 221 -6.13 7.52 12.40
C TYR A 221 -5.97 8.34 11.12
N ILE A 222 -7.07 8.65 10.41
CA ILE A 222 -7.04 9.47 9.20
C ILE A 222 -6.42 10.84 9.49
N HIS A 223 -6.76 11.48 10.62
CA HIS A 223 -6.17 12.76 11.01
C HIS A 223 -4.69 12.66 11.38
N LEU A 224 -4.25 11.56 12.03
CA LEU A 224 -2.84 11.31 12.32
C LEU A 224 -2.04 11.04 11.05
N VAL A 225 -2.62 10.29 10.11
CA VAL A 225 -2.02 10.05 8.79
C VAL A 225 -1.86 11.35 8.03
N ARG A 226 -2.90 12.21 7.97
CA ARG A 226 -2.81 13.52 7.35
C ARG A 226 -1.67 14.35 7.94
N LYS A 227 -1.58 14.42 9.26
CA LYS A 227 -0.49 15.13 9.94
C LYS A 227 0.90 14.59 9.53
N ALA A 228 1.08 13.27 9.48
CA ALA A 228 2.34 12.67 9.06
C ALA A 228 2.69 13.01 7.59
N ILE A 229 1.69 13.03 6.69
CA ILE A 229 1.87 13.44 5.28
C ILE A 229 2.29 14.91 5.20
N GLU A 230 1.65 15.80 5.96
CA GLU A 230 1.99 17.23 6.04
C GLU A 230 3.43 17.45 6.53
N GLU A 231 3.94 16.55 7.38
CA GLU A 231 5.32 16.52 7.87
C GLU A 231 6.28 15.78 6.92
N HIS A 232 5.84 15.41 5.71
CA HIS A 232 6.62 14.63 4.73
C HIS A 232 7.17 13.31 5.29
N ARG A 233 6.38 12.64 6.13
CA ARG A 233 6.68 11.35 6.74
C ARG A 233 5.78 10.25 6.16
N GLN A 234 6.35 9.07 6.04
CA GLN A 234 5.60 7.88 5.61
C GLN A 234 4.87 7.23 6.79
N VAL A 235 3.77 6.58 6.47
CA VAL A 235 2.93 5.87 7.43
C VAL A 235 2.81 4.40 7.06
N LEU A 236 3.02 3.53 8.04
CA LEU A 236 2.66 2.12 7.98
C LEU A 236 1.38 1.89 8.78
N TYR A 237 0.30 1.54 8.09
CA TYR A 237 -0.98 1.21 8.73
C TYR A 237 -1.24 -0.30 8.61
N LEU A 238 -1.09 -1.01 9.73
CA LEU A 238 -1.30 -2.44 9.81
C LEU A 238 -2.72 -2.78 10.27
N LEU A 239 -3.35 -3.67 9.53
CA LEU A 239 -4.63 -4.29 9.84
C LEU A 239 -4.51 -5.81 9.83
N PRO A 240 -5.29 -6.54 10.66
CA PRO A 240 -5.48 -7.97 10.47
C PRO A 240 -6.03 -8.28 9.07
N GLU A 241 -5.65 -9.40 8.46
CA GLU A 241 -6.12 -9.75 7.11
C GLU A 241 -7.66 -9.77 7.01
N ILE A 242 -8.34 -10.21 8.06
CA ILE A 242 -9.80 -10.23 8.13
C ILE A 242 -10.41 -8.82 8.16
N ALA A 243 -9.71 -7.84 8.70
CA ALA A 243 -10.16 -6.45 8.78
C ALA A 243 -9.81 -5.65 7.52
N LEU A 244 -8.93 -6.17 6.66
CA LEU A 244 -8.54 -5.55 5.39
C LEU A 244 -9.63 -5.79 4.33
N THR A 245 -10.79 -5.21 4.56
CA THR A 245 -11.97 -5.34 3.69
C THR A 245 -11.94 -4.32 2.55
N VAL A 246 -12.69 -4.60 1.48
CA VAL A 246 -12.88 -3.65 0.37
C VAL A 246 -13.36 -2.30 0.88
N GLN A 247 -14.27 -2.31 1.87
CA GLN A 247 -14.84 -1.09 2.44
C GLN A 247 -13.81 -0.18 3.10
N ILE A 248 -12.86 -0.72 3.88
CA ILE A 248 -11.79 0.09 4.50
C ILE A 248 -10.81 0.59 3.44
N MET A 249 -10.49 -0.26 2.46
CA MET A 249 -9.61 0.13 1.35
C MET A 249 -10.21 1.28 0.54
N GLU A 250 -11.47 1.18 0.11
CA GLU A 250 -12.17 2.23 -0.63
C GLU A 250 -12.29 3.53 0.17
N ARG A 251 -12.57 3.41 1.47
CA ARG A 251 -12.65 4.58 2.36
C ARG A 251 -11.33 5.33 2.43
N LEU A 252 -10.22 4.62 2.59
CA LEU A 252 -8.90 5.26 2.65
C LEU A 252 -8.43 5.75 1.27
N HIS A 253 -8.75 5.01 0.19
CA HIS A 253 -8.50 5.48 -1.17
C HIS A 253 -9.23 6.78 -1.50
N LYS A 254 -10.48 6.93 -1.05
CA LYS A 254 -11.24 8.17 -1.24
C LYS A 254 -10.57 9.38 -0.60
N VAL A 255 -9.82 9.18 0.48
CA VAL A 255 -9.14 10.27 1.21
C VAL A 255 -7.74 10.50 0.67
N PHE A 256 -6.96 9.43 0.53
CA PHE A 256 -5.52 9.51 0.26
C PHE A 256 -5.15 9.31 -1.21
N GLY A 257 -6.08 8.82 -2.05
CA GLY A 257 -5.90 8.68 -3.48
C GLY A 257 -4.62 7.90 -3.85
N ASP A 258 -3.84 8.47 -4.74
CA ASP A 258 -2.58 7.95 -5.26
C ASP A 258 -1.43 7.90 -4.23
N ARG A 259 -1.59 8.55 -3.07
CA ARG A 259 -0.66 8.51 -1.94
C ARG A 259 -0.73 7.22 -1.13
N LEU A 260 -1.80 6.42 -1.33
CA LEU A 260 -2.05 5.17 -0.61
C LEU A 260 -1.60 3.96 -1.43
N GLY A 261 -0.65 3.20 -0.89
CA GLY A 261 -0.32 1.86 -1.35
C GLY A 261 -0.99 0.81 -0.47
N ILE A 262 -1.57 -0.22 -1.08
CA ILE A 262 -2.16 -1.36 -0.35
C ILE A 262 -1.27 -2.57 -0.55
N TYR A 263 -0.94 -3.29 0.54
CA TYR A 263 -0.07 -4.46 0.49
C TYR A 263 -0.67 -5.63 1.26
N HIS A 264 -1.14 -6.64 0.54
CA HIS A 264 -1.75 -7.82 1.14
C HIS A 264 -1.46 -9.12 0.38
N SER A 265 -1.80 -10.26 1.00
CA SER A 265 -1.51 -11.60 0.50
C SER A 265 -2.20 -11.96 -0.83
N LYS A 266 -3.33 -11.31 -1.15
CA LYS A 266 -4.09 -11.54 -2.39
C LYS A 266 -3.47 -10.89 -3.63
N TYR A 267 -2.51 -9.99 -3.46
CA TYR A 267 -1.80 -9.39 -4.58
C TYR A 267 -0.87 -10.41 -5.23
N SER A 268 -0.79 -10.36 -6.56
CA SER A 268 0.19 -11.14 -7.31
C SER A 268 1.62 -10.75 -6.92
N ASP A 269 2.56 -11.65 -7.13
CA ASP A 269 3.96 -11.35 -6.88
C ASP A 269 4.45 -10.11 -7.64
N ALA A 270 3.93 -9.90 -8.85
CA ALA A 270 4.27 -8.74 -9.66
C ALA A 270 3.81 -7.41 -9.02
N GLU A 271 2.59 -7.34 -8.52
CA GLU A 271 2.08 -6.16 -7.80
C GLU A 271 2.89 -5.89 -6.52
N ARG A 272 3.29 -6.94 -5.81
CA ARG A 272 4.14 -6.82 -4.62
C ARG A 272 5.53 -6.28 -4.94
N VAL A 273 6.11 -6.70 -6.08
CA VAL A 273 7.38 -6.15 -6.58
C VAL A 273 7.23 -4.68 -6.95
N GLU A 274 6.16 -4.31 -7.63
CA GLU A 274 5.89 -2.91 -8.00
C GLU A 274 5.78 -2.00 -6.77
N ILE A 275 5.05 -2.43 -5.72
CA ILE A 275 4.96 -1.67 -4.46
C ILE A 275 6.36 -1.52 -3.84
N TRP A 276 7.13 -2.61 -3.78
CA TRP A 276 8.48 -2.58 -3.23
C TRP A 276 9.38 -1.57 -3.98
N GLN A 277 9.38 -1.65 -5.32
CA GLN A 277 10.17 -0.75 -6.16
C GLN A 277 9.71 0.70 -6.03
N LYS A 278 8.39 0.94 -5.98
CA LYS A 278 7.84 2.28 -5.78
C LYS A 278 8.27 2.85 -4.42
N GLN A 279 8.30 2.05 -3.36
CA GLN A 279 8.77 2.49 -2.05
C GLN A 279 10.27 2.86 -2.03
N LEU A 280 11.08 2.28 -2.92
CA LEU A 280 12.49 2.63 -3.09
C LEU A 280 12.71 3.80 -4.06
N SER A 281 11.71 4.19 -4.82
CA SER A 281 11.79 5.27 -5.82
C SER A 281 11.86 6.67 -5.19
N GLY A 282 12.07 7.69 -6.01
CA GLY A 282 11.98 9.09 -5.59
C GLY A 282 10.57 9.56 -5.21
N HIS A 283 9.53 8.78 -5.54
CA HIS A 283 8.12 9.08 -5.26
C HIS A 283 7.41 7.89 -4.60
N PRO A 284 7.81 7.52 -3.37
CA PRO A 284 7.18 6.42 -2.65
C PRO A 284 5.73 6.77 -2.27
N TYR A 285 4.95 5.77 -1.90
CA TYR A 285 3.68 6.01 -1.23
C TYR A 285 3.91 6.69 0.12
N ASP A 286 3.07 7.66 0.44
CA ASP A 286 3.06 8.29 1.77
C ASP A 286 2.46 7.34 2.83
N VAL A 287 1.48 6.54 2.42
CA VAL A 287 0.78 5.60 3.31
C VAL A 287 0.82 4.20 2.72
N ILE A 288 1.25 3.24 3.51
CA ILE A 288 1.09 1.82 3.20
C ILE A 288 0.05 1.23 4.16
N LEU A 289 -1.06 0.79 3.58
CA LEU A 289 -2.06 -0.03 4.26
C LEU A 289 -1.75 -1.50 3.99
N GLY A 290 -1.61 -2.31 5.02
CA GLY A 290 -1.32 -3.70 4.77
C GLY A 290 -1.56 -4.63 5.95
N ALA A 291 -1.45 -5.92 5.66
CA ALA A 291 -1.44 -6.97 6.66
C ALA A 291 -0.02 -7.17 7.23
N ARG A 292 0.15 -8.21 8.02
CA ARG A 292 1.38 -8.60 8.71
C ARG A 292 2.67 -8.41 7.89
N SER A 293 2.68 -8.82 6.63
CA SER A 293 3.89 -8.78 5.78
C SER A 293 4.30 -7.39 5.33
N ALA A 294 3.43 -6.38 5.45
CA ALA A 294 3.76 -5.00 5.08
C ALA A 294 4.88 -4.39 5.95
N VAL A 295 5.15 -4.97 7.11
CA VAL A 295 6.26 -4.54 7.99
C VAL A 295 7.64 -4.68 7.32
N PHE A 296 7.77 -5.52 6.30
CA PHE A 296 9.02 -5.73 5.58
C PHE A 296 9.27 -4.74 4.44
N LEU A 297 8.29 -3.94 4.06
CA LEU A 297 8.46 -2.97 2.97
C LEU A 297 9.52 -1.91 3.30
N PRO A 298 10.22 -1.38 2.30
CA PRO A 298 11.16 -0.30 2.49
C PRO A 298 10.43 1.01 2.80
N PHE A 299 10.83 1.66 3.88
CA PHE A 299 10.40 3.01 4.23
C PHE A 299 11.61 3.92 4.27
N GLN A 300 11.56 5.04 3.53
CA GLN A 300 12.66 5.99 3.48
C GLN A 300 12.59 6.98 4.66
N LYS A 301 11.37 7.36 5.05
CA LYS A 301 11.08 8.38 6.07
C LYS A 301 9.89 7.97 6.94
N LEU A 302 9.93 6.80 7.54
CA LEU A 302 8.84 6.34 8.42
C LEU A 302 8.68 7.29 9.60
N GLY A 303 7.47 7.80 9.81
CA GLY A 303 7.13 8.71 10.91
C GLY A 303 6.02 8.19 11.81
N LEU A 304 5.13 7.36 11.26
CA LEU A 304 4.01 6.83 12.04
C LEU A 304 3.76 5.37 11.68
N VAL A 305 3.54 4.56 12.71
CA VAL A 305 3.03 3.19 12.58
C VAL A 305 1.70 3.10 13.31
N ILE A 306 0.65 2.73 12.62
CA ILE A 306 -0.66 2.45 13.21
C ILE A 306 -0.89 0.95 13.15
N ILE A 307 -1.25 0.33 14.26
CA ILE A 307 -1.61 -1.08 14.35
C ILE A 307 -3.01 -1.15 14.92
N ASP A 308 -3.99 -1.32 14.05
CA ASP A 308 -5.39 -1.43 14.47
C ASP A 308 -5.71 -2.89 14.82
N GLU A 309 -6.63 -3.06 15.78
CA GLU A 309 -6.95 -4.35 16.41
C GLU A 309 -5.67 -5.11 16.85
N GLU A 310 -4.80 -4.40 17.59
CA GLU A 310 -3.43 -4.84 17.96
C GLU A 310 -3.41 -6.20 18.70
N HIS A 311 -4.54 -6.59 19.29
CA HIS A 311 -4.71 -7.85 20.03
C HIS A 311 -4.85 -9.08 19.12
N GLU A 312 -5.12 -8.86 17.82
CA GLU A 312 -5.41 -9.95 16.91
C GLU A 312 -4.26 -10.92 16.73
N THR A 313 -4.56 -12.19 16.87
CA THR A 313 -3.58 -13.28 16.81
C THR A 313 -2.99 -13.47 15.41
N SER A 314 -3.69 -13.00 14.37
CA SER A 314 -3.23 -13.05 12.97
C SER A 314 -1.97 -12.24 12.69
N PHE A 315 -1.61 -11.30 13.57
CA PHE A 315 -0.32 -10.63 13.53
C PHE A 315 0.87 -11.54 13.85
N LYS A 316 0.62 -12.70 14.45
CA LYS A 316 1.64 -13.74 14.67
C LYS A 316 1.71 -14.67 13.45
N GLN A 317 2.88 -14.79 12.83
CA GLN A 317 3.13 -15.80 11.82
C GLN A 317 3.31 -17.17 12.51
N GLN A 318 2.47 -18.13 12.17
CA GLN A 318 2.55 -19.48 12.72
C GLN A 318 3.47 -20.35 11.88
N ASP A 319 3.30 -20.32 10.57
CA ASP A 319 4.07 -21.08 9.60
C ASP A 319 4.10 -20.31 8.27
N PRO A 320 5.19 -20.39 7.49
CA PRO A 320 6.52 -20.93 7.82
C PRO A 320 7.31 -20.04 8.79
N ALA A 321 8.52 -20.48 9.19
CA ALA A 321 9.49 -19.61 9.85
C ALA A 321 9.85 -18.40 8.94
N PRO A 322 10.24 -17.25 9.55
CA PRO A 322 10.30 -16.93 10.96
C PRO A 322 8.90 -16.76 11.57
N ARG A 323 8.71 -17.27 12.78
CA ARG A 323 7.43 -17.13 13.50
C ARG A 323 7.36 -15.80 14.24
N TYR A 324 7.53 -14.71 13.50
CA TYR A 324 7.54 -13.35 14.05
C TYR A 324 6.13 -12.85 14.38
N HIS A 325 6.07 -11.84 15.25
CA HIS A 325 4.85 -11.09 15.56
C HIS A 325 4.96 -9.69 14.93
N ALA A 326 4.08 -9.37 13.99
CA ALA A 326 4.17 -8.12 13.22
C ALA A 326 4.06 -6.87 14.09
N ARG A 327 3.23 -6.87 15.16
CA ARG A 327 3.15 -5.77 16.13
C ARG A 327 4.52 -5.50 16.75
N SER A 328 5.21 -6.52 17.23
CA SER A 328 6.53 -6.37 17.84
C SER A 328 7.58 -5.92 16.82
N ALA A 329 7.57 -6.53 15.63
CA ALA A 329 8.47 -6.16 14.54
C ALA A 329 8.25 -4.71 14.08
N ALA A 330 7.01 -4.24 14.01
CA ALA A 330 6.67 -2.87 13.64
C ALA A 330 7.10 -1.83 14.70
N ILE A 331 7.00 -2.17 15.99
CA ILE A 331 7.55 -1.32 17.08
C ILE A 331 9.07 -1.22 16.96
N VAL A 332 9.74 -2.33 16.68
CA VAL A 332 11.21 -2.34 16.50
C VAL A 332 11.60 -1.57 15.24
N LEU A 333 10.87 -1.76 14.13
CA LEU A 333 11.08 -0.99 12.91
C LEU A 333 10.96 0.52 13.16
N ALA A 334 9.90 0.94 13.84
CA ALA A 334 9.69 2.37 14.17
C ALA A 334 10.87 2.94 14.98
N ASN A 335 11.41 2.19 15.95
CA ASN A 335 12.56 2.64 16.74
C ASN A 335 13.86 2.80 15.93
N MET A 336 13.91 2.30 14.70
CA MET A 336 15.05 2.52 13.79
C MET A 336 14.98 3.87 13.07
N TYR A 337 13.87 4.60 13.22
CA TYR A 337 13.65 5.94 12.67
C TYR A 337 13.52 6.94 13.81
N PRO A 338 14.35 7.99 13.88
CA PRO A 338 14.50 8.84 15.07
C PRO A 338 13.21 9.45 15.62
N GLU A 339 12.24 9.75 14.75
CA GLU A 339 11.01 10.47 15.10
C GLU A 339 9.73 9.63 14.92
N ALA A 340 9.90 8.36 14.54
CA ALA A 340 8.75 7.53 14.30
C ALA A 340 8.01 7.19 15.61
N LYS A 341 6.68 7.24 15.54
CA LYS A 341 5.77 6.93 16.64
C LYS A 341 4.89 5.75 16.29
N VAL A 342 4.45 5.02 17.30
CA VAL A 342 3.58 3.86 17.14
C VAL A 342 2.27 4.11 17.89
N LEU A 343 1.16 3.92 17.20
CA LEU A 343 -0.18 3.89 17.78
C LEU A 343 -0.74 2.47 17.72
N LEU A 344 -1.03 1.89 18.85
CA LEU A 344 -1.74 0.63 18.99
C LEU A 344 -3.21 0.95 19.24
N GLY A 345 -4.11 0.51 18.37
CA GLY A 345 -5.54 0.76 18.49
C GLY A 345 -6.32 -0.52 18.70
N THR A 346 -7.27 -0.51 19.62
CA THR A 346 -8.12 -1.66 19.89
C THR A 346 -9.29 -1.33 20.82
N ALA A 347 -10.34 -2.14 20.78
CA ALA A 347 -11.41 -2.12 21.79
C ALA A 347 -11.11 -3.08 22.96
N THR A 348 -10.29 -4.10 22.72
CA THR A 348 -9.96 -5.17 23.66
C THR A 348 -8.45 -5.36 23.69
N PRO A 349 -7.71 -4.54 24.45
CA PRO A 349 -6.25 -4.56 24.46
C PRO A 349 -5.70 -5.95 24.83
N SER A 350 -4.59 -6.34 24.18
CA SER A 350 -3.83 -7.49 24.65
C SER A 350 -3.28 -7.22 26.05
N MET A 351 -3.12 -8.29 26.86
CA MET A 351 -2.63 -8.16 28.22
C MET A 351 -1.26 -7.49 28.27
N GLU A 352 -0.37 -7.78 27.30
CA GLU A 352 0.96 -7.22 27.21
C GLU A 352 0.91 -5.71 26.92
N SER A 353 0.09 -5.28 25.96
CA SER A 353 -0.02 -3.86 25.60
C SER A 353 -0.65 -3.07 26.73
N TYR A 354 -1.70 -3.60 27.34
CA TYR A 354 -2.37 -2.96 28.49
C TYR A 354 -1.44 -2.86 29.70
N TYR A 355 -0.72 -3.94 30.02
CA TYR A 355 0.26 -3.95 31.10
C TYR A 355 1.37 -2.92 30.87
N ASN A 356 1.97 -2.88 29.66
CA ASN A 356 2.98 -1.88 29.31
C ASN A 356 2.46 -0.45 29.42
N ALA A 357 1.20 -0.20 29.07
CA ALA A 357 0.55 1.10 29.21
C ALA A 357 0.33 1.46 30.69
N ARG A 358 -0.14 0.51 31.51
CA ARG A 358 -0.36 0.72 32.96
C ARG A 358 0.96 0.94 33.71
N GLN A 359 2.05 0.30 33.29
CA GLN A 359 3.39 0.52 33.85
C GLN A 359 4.05 1.81 33.34
N GLY A 360 3.38 2.59 32.51
CA GLY A 360 3.91 3.82 31.94
C GLY A 360 5.02 3.65 30.91
N LYS A 361 5.23 2.42 30.42
CA LYS A 361 6.13 2.15 29.28
C LYS A 361 5.53 2.68 27.98
N TYR A 362 4.22 2.46 27.79
CA TYR A 362 3.44 3.05 26.70
C TYR A 362 2.59 4.21 27.23
N GLY A 363 2.24 5.15 26.33
CA GLY A 363 1.17 6.10 26.61
C GLY A 363 -0.17 5.38 26.61
N LEU A 364 -1.14 5.84 27.39
CA LEU A 364 -2.51 5.34 27.39
C LEU A 364 -3.48 6.47 27.09
N VAL A 365 -4.34 6.24 26.12
CA VAL A 365 -5.47 7.12 25.80
C VAL A 365 -6.74 6.27 25.74
N GLU A 366 -7.80 6.69 26.43
CA GLU A 366 -9.07 5.97 26.46
C GLU A 366 -10.15 6.76 25.73
N LEU A 367 -10.87 6.10 24.82
CA LEU A 367 -12.01 6.64 24.10
C LEU A 367 -13.26 5.82 24.45
N LYS A 368 -13.97 6.25 25.49
CA LYS A 368 -15.08 5.49 26.13
C LYS A 368 -16.44 5.72 25.46
N THR A 369 -16.56 6.75 24.63
CA THR A 369 -17.83 7.12 23.98
C THR A 369 -17.94 6.47 22.61
N ARG A 370 -19.13 5.96 22.27
CA ARG A 370 -19.44 5.52 20.90
C ARG A 370 -19.83 6.72 20.04
N TYR A 371 -19.56 6.59 18.75
CA TYR A 371 -20.01 7.59 17.79
C TYR A 371 -21.53 7.73 17.82
N LYS A 372 -22.04 8.95 17.94
CA LYS A 372 -23.48 9.29 18.07
C LYS A 372 -24.16 8.70 19.33
N ASP A 373 -23.44 8.50 20.42
CA ASP A 373 -23.97 8.03 21.71
C ASP A 373 -24.79 6.72 21.60
N ILE A 374 -24.46 5.86 20.67
CA ILE A 374 -25.10 4.55 20.51
C ILE A 374 -24.93 3.76 21.83
N GLN A 375 -26.02 3.43 22.48
CA GLN A 375 -26.02 2.69 23.74
C GLN A 375 -25.43 1.29 23.55
N LEU A 376 -24.80 0.78 24.62
CA LEU A 376 -24.38 -0.60 24.68
C LEU A 376 -25.60 -1.53 24.71
N PRO A 377 -25.54 -2.73 24.15
CA PRO A 377 -26.59 -3.70 24.31
C PRO A 377 -26.77 -4.02 25.81
N GLU A 378 -28.00 -4.16 26.23
CA GLU A 378 -28.31 -4.65 27.58
C GLU A 378 -27.91 -6.12 27.68
N ILE A 379 -27.07 -6.44 28.67
CA ILE A 379 -26.67 -7.81 28.92
C ILE A 379 -27.51 -8.36 30.07
N GLN A 380 -28.41 -9.29 29.77
CA GLN A 380 -29.19 -9.99 30.80
C GLN A 380 -28.50 -11.33 31.07
N VAL A 381 -28.04 -11.49 32.32
CA VAL A 381 -27.49 -12.76 32.79
C VAL A 381 -28.63 -13.61 33.30
N VAL A 382 -28.83 -14.77 32.71
CA VAL A 382 -29.91 -15.69 33.07
C VAL A 382 -29.32 -16.98 33.60
N ASP A 383 -29.72 -17.38 34.80
CA ASP A 383 -29.38 -18.70 35.33
C ASP A 383 -30.27 -19.76 34.70
N VAL A 384 -29.70 -20.47 33.73
CA VAL A 384 -30.39 -21.53 32.99
C VAL A 384 -30.81 -22.68 33.90
N LYS A 385 -30.08 -22.99 35.01
CA LYS A 385 -30.42 -24.03 35.94
C LYS A 385 -31.68 -23.66 36.75
N ASP A 386 -31.74 -22.41 37.20
CA ASP A 386 -32.90 -21.89 37.94
C ASP A 386 -34.16 -21.85 37.06
N LEU A 387 -34.03 -21.38 35.81
CA LEU A 387 -35.14 -21.39 34.83
C LEU A 387 -35.63 -22.81 34.50
N ARG A 388 -34.75 -23.80 34.40
CA ARG A 388 -35.13 -25.23 34.23
C ARG A 388 -35.86 -25.73 35.45
N HIS A 389 -35.37 -25.46 36.65
CA HIS A 389 -36.05 -25.81 37.90
C HIS A 389 -37.44 -25.22 38.03
N ARG A 390 -37.63 -23.97 37.58
CA ARG A 390 -38.93 -23.27 37.59
C ARG A 390 -39.81 -23.64 36.39
N LYS A 391 -39.41 -24.58 35.52
CA LYS A 391 -40.14 -24.98 34.32
C LYS A 391 -40.49 -23.82 33.39
N MET A 392 -39.67 -22.76 33.39
CA MET A 392 -39.88 -21.57 32.58
C MET A 392 -39.13 -21.57 31.23
N MET A 393 -38.50 -22.70 30.89
CA MET A 393 -37.90 -22.92 29.58
C MET A 393 -38.74 -23.83 28.72
N ALA A 394 -39.20 -23.32 27.56
CA ALA A 394 -39.80 -24.10 26.51
C ALA A 394 -38.75 -24.39 25.45
N GLY A 395 -38.32 -25.63 25.28
CA GLY A 395 -37.38 -26.08 24.27
C GLY A 395 -36.10 -26.72 24.81
N VAL A 396 -35.53 -27.59 24.00
CA VAL A 396 -34.25 -28.27 24.26
C VAL A 396 -33.13 -27.41 23.69
N TYR A 397 -32.21 -27.03 24.55
CA TYR A 397 -30.87 -26.58 24.13
C TYR A 397 -29.85 -27.51 24.75
#